data_3421a3b60a2455069f27638e64f65e49
#
_entry.id   3421a3b60a2455069f27638e64f65e49
#
_cell.length_a   1.000
_cell.length_b   1.000
_cell.length_c   1.000
_cell.angle_alpha   90.00
_cell.angle_beta   90.00
_cell.angle_gamma   90.00
#
_symmetry.space_group_name_H-M   'P 1'
#
loop_
_entity.id
_entity.type
_entity.pdbx_description
1 polymer ?
#
loop_
_entity_poly.entity_id
_entity_poly.type
_entity_poly.pdbx_seq_one_letter_code
_entity_poly.pdbx_strand_id
1 'polypeptide(L)'
;MSLLRTVELRKRFGALNACDGVNFTVEKGEFLSLVGSNGAGKTTLVNLITAHLEPDSGRILFEDRDITGLSVSQRIKAGIARSFQLVNLFDGLSVFDNVALAIFARDGKTAKIATLAANDDDVRRETREVLAEFGLAAKGELSAGELAQGERKLLDVAVAYALRPNLLFLDEPTSCVSSAEKAQIMDTVSSVVRSGAVTAVVIEHDMDVVFRYSDRIVMMHEGAFLADGPPDAIRANEAVASILLGISSPA
;
A
#
# COMPACT_ATOMS: atom_id res chain seq x y z
N MET A 1 -18.40 6.94 -1.07
CA MET A 1 -18.22 7.63 0.25
C MET A 1 -16.72 7.67 0.51
N SER A 2 -16.15 8.87 0.64
CA SER A 2 -14.70 9.05 0.74
C SER A 2 -14.16 8.38 2.00
N LEU A 3 -13.20 7.47 1.84
CA LEU A 3 -12.51 6.79 2.94
C LEU A 3 -11.35 7.62 3.46
N LEU A 4 -10.57 8.22 2.53
CA LEU A 4 -9.45 9.09 2.84
C LEU A 4 -9.57 10.39 2.05
N ARG A 5 -9.23 11.52 2.69
CA ARG A 5 -9.13 12.80 2.01
C ARG A 5 -7.98 13.63 2.59
N THR A 6 -7.15 14.20 1.74
CA THR A 6 -6.22 15.28 2.13
C THR A 6 -6.77 16.62 1.69
N VAL A 7 -6.47 17.67 2.45
CA VAL A 7 -6.92 19.05 2.17
C VAL A 7 -5.70 19.96 2.22
N GLU A 8 -5.34 20.53 1.07
CA GLU A 8 -4.22 21.46 0.92
C GLU A 8 -2.93 20.95 1.58
N LEU A 9 -2.65 19.65 1.40
CA LEU A 9 -1.51 19.00 2.07
C LEU A 9 -0.20 19.48 1.46
N ARG A 10 0.71 19.99 2.30
CA ARG A 10 1.99 20.54 1.88
C ARG A 10 3.15 19.90 2.62
N LYS A 11 4.23 19.63 1.88
CA LYS A 11 5.51 19.19 2.42
C LYS A 11 6.67 19.70 1.57
N ARG A 12 7.64 20.31 2.23
CA ARG A 12 8.80 20.92 1.59
C ARG A 12 10.09 20.38 2.18
N PHE A 13 11.08 20.16 1.35
CA PHE A 13 12.44 19.80 1.73
C PHE A 13 13.42 20.82 1.14
N GLY A 14 13.83 21.79 1.95
CA GLY A 14 14.61 22.93 1.46
C GLY A 14 13.89 23.70 0.37
N ALA A 15 14.43 23.72 -0.85
CA ALA A 15 13.80 24.38 -2.01
C ALA A 15 12.77 23.49 -2.75
N LEU A 16 12.72 22.18 -2.46
CA LEU A 16 11.85 21.24 -3.16
C LEU A 16 10.47 21.18 -2.50
N ASN A 17 9.41 21.47 -3.24
CA ASN A 17 8.03 21.20 -2.85
C ASN A 17 7.68 19.76 -3.21
N ALA A 18 7.75 18.85 -2.26
CA ALA A 18 7.44 17.42 -2.49
C ALA A 18 5.93 17.13 -2.49
N CYS A 19 5.14 17.96 -1.80
CA CYS A 19 3.69 18.05 -1.91
C CYS A 19 3.30 19.53 -1.84
N ASP A 20 2.57 20.02 -2.83
CA ASP A 20 2.20 21.44 -2.94
C ASP A 20 0.69 21.63 -3.06
N GLY A 21 0.01 21.67 -1.90
CA GLY A 21 -1.42 21.87 -1.82
C GLY A 21 -2.22 20.64 -2.33
N VAL A 22 -1.73 19.43 -2.04
CA VAL A 22 -2.31 18.19 -2.55
C VAL A 22 -3.68 17.91 -1.93
N ASN A 23 -4.71 17.82 -2.77
CA ASN A 23 -6.06 17.39 -2.43
C ASN A 23 -6.30 15.99 -3.01
N PHE A 24 -6.08 14.96 -2.19
CA PHE A 24 -6.20 13.55 -2.56
C PHE A 24 -7.43 12.92 -1.93
N THR A 25 -8.16 12.15 -2.70
CA THR A 25 -9.36 11.43 -2.23
C THR A 25 -9.26 9.98 -2.63
N VAL A 26 -9.63 9.07 -1.71
CA VAL A 26 -9.75 7.64 -1.97
C VAL A 26 -11.14 7.20 -1.54
N GLU A 27 -11.87 6.54 -2.44
CA GLU A 27 -13.20 6.02 -2.16
C GLU A 27 -13.10 4.60 -1.55
N LYS A 28 -14.12 4.24 -0.76
CA LYS A 28 -14.16 2.90 -0.13
C LYS A 28 -14.33 1.80 -1.18
N GLY A 29 -13.50 0.76 -1.08
CA GLY A 29 -13.51 -0.40 -2.00
C GLY A 29 -12.83 -0.13 -3.34
N GLU A 30 -12.18 1.02 -3.51
CA GLU A 30 -11.49 1.41 -4.73
C GLU A 30 -10.11 0.72 -4.83
N PHE A 31 -9.75 0.28 -6.01
CA PHE A 31 -8.38 -0.07 -6.37
C PHE A 31 -7.75 1.11 -7.12
N LEU A 32 -7.02 1.96 -6.40
CA LEU A 32 -6.41 3.16 -6.94
C LEU A 32 -4.92 2.96 -7.20
N SER A 33 -4.43 3.35 -8.38
CA SER A 33 -2.98 3.45 -8.63
C SER A 33 -2.51 4.89 -8.56
N LEU A 34 -1.46 5.12 -7.77
CA LEU A 34 -0.71 6.38 -7.69
C LEU A 34 0.56 6.26 -8.53
N VAL A 35 0.60 6.96 -9.66
CA VAL A 35 1.70 6.89 -10.63
C VAL A 35 2.42 8.23 -10.76
N GLY A 36 3.57 8.23 -11.43
CA GLY A 36 4.38 9.43 -11.69
C GLY A 36 5.87 9.13 -11.73
N SER A 37 6.66 10.04 -12.25
CA SER A 37 8.11 9.93 -12.33
C SER A 37 8.78 9.82 -10.95
N ASN A 38 10.05 9.39 -10.93
CA ASN A 38 10.86 9.42 -9.72
C ASN A 38 11.00 10.88 -9.26
N GLY A 39 10.82 11.11 -7.95
CA GLY A 39 10.83 12.45 -7.39
C GLY A 39 9.51 13.23 -7.51
N ALA A 40 8.46 12.67 -8.11
CA ALA A 40 7.15 13.33 -8.25
C ALA A 40 6.45 13.65 -6.93
N GLY A 41 6.87 13.02 -5.80
CA GLY A 41 6.28 13.24 -4.48
C GLY A 41 5.43 12.09 -3.95
N LYS A 42 5.25 11.00 -4.72
CA LYS A 42 4.40 9.84 -4.35
C LYS A 42 4.74 9.26 -2.98
N THR A 43 6.00 8.89 -2.76
CA THR A 43 6.48 8.35 -1.48
C THR A 43 6.32 9.36 -0.35
N THR A 44 6.51 10.66 -0.62
CA THR A 44 6.27 11.72 0.37
C THR A 44 4.80 11.78 0.75
N LEU A 45 3.88 11.77 -0.23
CA LEU A 45 2.44 11.77 0.03
C LEU A 45 2.03 10.57 0.90
N VAL A 46 2.49 9.35 0.54
CA VAL A 46 2.19 8.15 1.33
C VAL A 46 2.81 8.22 2.73
N ASN A 47 4.04 8.71 2.87
CA ASN A 47 4.68 8.91 4.18
C ASN A 47 3.90 9.90 5.07
N LEU A 48 3.34 10.97 4.49
CA LEU A 48 2.47 11.90 5.21
C LEU A 48 1.17 11.22 5.66
N ILE A 49 0.52 10.45 4.78
CA ILE A 49 -0.74 9.75 5.09
C ILE A 49 -0.52 8.63 6.11
N THR A 50 0.64 7.99 6.12
CA THR A 50 0.97 6.88 7.05
C THR A 50 1.73 7.34 8.30
N ALA A 51 1.90 8.66 8.52
CA ALA A 51 2.60 9.28 9.65
C ALA A 51 4.11 8.99 9.76
N HIS A 52 4.76 8.57 8.69
CA HIS A 52 6.22 8.49 8.63
C HIS A 52 6.89 9.86 8.41
N LEU A 53 6.09 10.84 7.98
CA LEU A 53 6.44 12.25 7.88
C LEU A 53 5.29 13.10 8.41
N GLU A 54 5.63 14.27 8.98
CA GLU A 54 4.65 15.28 9.36
C GLU A 54 4.48 16.31 8.23
N PRO A 55 3.24 16.73 7.90
CA PRO A 55 3.00 17.78 6.94
C PRO A 55 3.43 19.14 7.51
N ASP A 56 3.84 20.04 6.61
CA ASP A 56 4.13 21.43 6.99
C ASP A 56 2.83 22.23 7.14
N SER A 57 1.79 21.85 6.37
CA SER A 57 0.43 22.39 6.48
C SER A 57 -0.58 21.49 5.78
N GLY A 58 -1.87 21.77 5.94
CA GLY A 58 -2.97 20.99 5.42
C GLY A 58 -3.49 19.97 6.43
N ARG A 59 -4.45 19.16 6.01
CA ARG A 59 -5.09 18.15 6.87
C ARG A 59 -5.24 16.83 6.15
N ILE A 60 -5.28 15.77 6.95
CA ILE A 60 -5.53 14.39 6.51
C ILE A 60 -6.76 13.89 7.27
N LEU A 61 -7.80 13.53 6.53
CA LEU A 61 -9.06 13.05 7.05
C LEU A 61 -9.25 11.58 6.66
N PHE A 62 -9.55 10.74 7.60
CA PHE A 62 -9.86 9.31 7.40
C PHE A 62 -11.21 9.00 8.04
N GLU A 63 -12.17 8.49 7.26
CA GLU A 63 -13.56 8.32 7.68
C GLU A 63 -14.12 9.61 8.33
N ASP A 64 -13.87 10.75 7.68
CA ASP A 64 -14.23 12.11 8.10
C ASP A 64 -13.60 12.59 9.43
N ARG A 65 -12.70 11.80 10.04
CA ARG A 65 -11.96 12.17 11.24
C ARG A 65 -10.59 12.75 10.88
N ASP A 66 -10.21 13.84 11.52
CA ASP A 66 -8.87 14.40 11.34
C ASP A 66 -7.83 13.50 12.03
N ILE A 67 -6.92 12.96 11.23
CA ILE A 67 -5.82 12.09 11.67
C ILE A 67 -4.45 12.74 11.51
N THR A 68 -4.39 14.03 11.21
CA THR A 68 -3.14 14.72 10.84
C THR A 68 -2.06 14.57 11.91
N GLY A 69 -2.42 14.72 13.19
CA GLY A 69 -1.50 14.61 14.33
C GLY A 69 -1.35 13.20 14.91
N LEU A 70 -1.96 12.18 14.31
CA LEU A 70 -1.87 10.82 14.85
C LEU A 70 -0.53 10.17 14.47
N SER A 71 0.05 9.42 15.43
CA SER A 71 1.24 8.60 15.23
C SER A 71 0.97 7.41 14.28
N VAL A 72 2.04 6.78 13.77
CA VAL A 72 1.97 5.55 12.96
C VAL A 72 1.09 4.48 13.63
N SER A 73 1.35 4.18 14.90
CA SER A 73 0.57 3.17 15.65
C SER A 73 -0.91 3.53 15.77
N GLN A 74 -1.25 4.81 15.93
CA GLN A 74 -2.63 5.26 15.99
C GLN A 74 -3.32 5.18 14.62
N ARG A 75 -2.61 5.46 13.51
CA ARG A 75 -3.16 5.30 12.14
C ARG A 75 -3.36 3.84 11.77
N ILE A 76 -2.46 2.94 12.20
CA ILE A 76 -2.67 1.49 12.05
C ILE A 76 -3.94 1.06 12.79
N LYS A 77 -4.13 1.49 14.04
CA LYS A 77 -5.34 1.21 14.81
C LYS A 77 -6.61 1.85 14.23
N ALA A 78 -6.47 2.96 13.50
CA ALA A 78 -7.57 3.57 12.76
C ALA A 78 -7.94 2.79 11.49
N GLY A 79 -7.10 1.85 11.04
CA GLY A 79 -7.35 1.02 9.86
C GLY A 79 -6.54 1.38 8.62
N ILE A 80 -5.40 2.06 8.76
CA ILE A 80 -4.47 2.36 7.67
C ILE A 80 -3.24 1.48 7.82
N ALA A 81 -2.95 0.61 6.84
CA ALA A 81 -1.73 -0.17 6.79
C ALA A 81 -0.93 0.11 5.51
N ARG A 82 0.35 -0.27 5.53
CA ARG A 82 1.26 -0.14 4.39
C ARG A 82 2.18 -1.35 4.32
N SER A 83 2.34 -1.91 3.11
CA SER A 83 3.50 -2.75 2.78
C SER A 83 4.69 -1.86 2.41
N PHE A 84 5.91 -2.35 2.59
CA PHE A 84 7.10 -1.55 2.33
C PHE A 84 7.78 -1.96 1.04
N GLN A 85 8.40 -1.01 0.33
CA GLN A 85 9.19 -1.25 -0.87
C GLN A 85 10.33 -2.25 -0.61
N LEU A 86 11.02 -2.13 0.54
CA LEU A 86 11.90 -3.15 1.07
C LEU A 86 11.08 -4.04 2.00
N VAL A 87 10.92 -5.29 1.59
CA VAL A 87 10.19 -6.32 2.34
C VAL A 87 10.76 -6.46 3.75
N ASN A 88 10.02 -6.01 4.76
CA ASN A 88 10.42 -6.03 6.17
C ASN A 88 9.87 -7.29 6.87
N LEU A 89 10.30 -8.46 6.39
CA LEU A 89 9.98 -9.74 7.01
C LEU A 89 11.05 -10.15 8.02
N PHE A 90 10.64 -10.90 9.00
CA PHE A 90 11.55 -11.60 9.89
C PHE A 90 12.04 -12.88 9.21
N ASP A 91 13.15 -12.79 8.48
CA ASP A 91 13.68 -13.88 7.64
C ASP A 91 13.95 -15.17 8.41
N GLY A 92 14.29 -15.09 9.69
CA GLY A 92 14.52 -16.24 10.56
C GLY A 92 13.25 -16.84 11.18
N LEU A 93 12.08 -16.23 10.96
CA LEU A 93 10.80 -16.78 11.39
C LEU A 93 10.10 -17.48 10.22
N SER A 94 9.17 -18.39 10.57
CA SER A 94 8.35 -19.02 9.56
C SER A 94 7.43 -18.03 8.85
N VAL A 95 6.94 -18.40 7.67
CA VAL A 95 5.89 -17.67 6.95
C VAL A 95 4.66 -17.49 7.84
N PHE A 96 4.30 -18.53 8.57
CA PHE A 96 3.20 -18.53 9.52
C PHE A 96 3.44 -17.50 10.64
N ASP A 97 4.62 -17.52 11.27
CA ASP A 97 4.93 -16.64 12.39
C ASP A 97 4.97 -15.15 11.99
N ASN A 98 5.41 -14.84 10.77
CA ASN A 98 5.37 -13.47 10.26
C ASN A 98 3.95 -12.91 10.23
N VAL A 99 2.98 -13.67 9.75
CA VAL A 99 1.56 -13.25 9.72
C VAL A 99 0.97 -13.26 11.13
N ALA A 100 1.24 -14.29 11.94
CA ALA A 100 0.76 -14.39 13.31
C ALA A 100 1.19 -13.21 14.18
N LEU A 101 2.43 -12.73 14.01
CA LEU A 101 2.93 -11.55 14.72
C LEU A 101 2.13 -10.29 14.42
N ALA A 102 1.69 -10.08 13.18
CA ALA A 102 0.85 -8.94 12.81
C ALA A 102 -0.52 -9.02 13.52
N ILE A 103 -1.12 -10.21 13.56
CA ILE A 103 -2.38 -10.46 14.27
C ILE A 103 -2.21 -10.19 15.78
N PHE A 104 -1.15 -10.69 16.40
CA PHE A 104 -0.84 -10.42 17.81
C PHE A 104 -0.66 -8.93 18.10
N ALA A 105 0.05 -8.22 17.20
CA ALA A 105 0.26 -6.77 17.33
C ALA A 105 -1.06 -6.01 17.24
N ARG A 106 -1.93 -6.36 16.29
CA ARG A 106 -3.26 -5.79 16.13
C ARG A 106 -4.11 -5.98 17.39
N ASP A 107 -4.11 -7.19 17.94
CA ASP A 107 -4.95 -7.57 19.09
C ASP A 107 -4.37 -7.11 20.44
N GLY A 108 -3.23 -6.41 20.44
CA GLY A 108 -2.57 -5.92 21.66
C GLY A 108 -1.98 -7.02 22.54
N LYS A 109 -1.77 -8.22 22.00
CA LYS A 109 -1.28 -9.40 22.73
C LYS A 109 0.27 -9.50 22.77
N THR A 110 0.99 -8.47 22.35
CA THR A 110 2.46 -8.48 22.14
C THR A 110 3.27 -8.80 23.41
N ALA A 111 2.75 -8.53 24.62
CA ALA A 111 3.45 -8.83 25.86
C ALA A 111 3.60 -10.34 26.17
N LYS A 112 2.97 -11.21 25.39
CA LYS A 112 2.92 -12.67 25.62
C LYS A 112 3.40 -13.49 24.41
N ILE A 113 4.11 -12.88 23.45
CA ILE A 113 4.49 -13.48 22.16
C ILE A 113 5.20 -14.83 22.31
N ALA A 114 6.11 -14.96 23.28
CA ALA A 114 6.94 -16.16 23.45
C ALA A 114 6.16 -17.40 23.94
N THR A 115 4.97 -17.23 24.54
CA THR A 115 4.21 -18.34 25.15
C THR A 115 2.85 -18.58 24.52
N LEU A 116 2.34 -17.67 23.69
CA LEU A 116 0.96 -17.69 23.21
C LEU A 116 0.80 -18.00 21.72
N ALA A 117 1.81 -17.78 20.88
CA ALA A 117 1.71 -18.06 19.44
C ALA A 117 1.38 -19.56 19.20
N ALA A 118 1.89 -20.46 20.02
CA ALA A 118 1.61 -21.89 19.92
C ALA A 118 0.20 -22.31 20.44
N ASN A 119 -0.46 -21.47 21.25
CA ASN A 119 -1.66 -21.87 22.04
C ASN A 119 -2.90 -20.99 21.83
N ASP A 120 -2.88 -19.98 20.92
CA ASP A 120 -4.04 -19.18 20.59
C ASP A 120 -4.71 -19.70 19.32
N ASP A 121 -5.75 -20.53 19.49
CA ASP A 121 -6.43 -21.18 18.35
C ASP A 121 -7.07 -20.19 17.39
N ASP A 122 -7.54 -19.03 17.86
CA ASP A 122 -8.12 -18.00 17.01
C ASP A 122 -7.06 -17.36 16.11
N VAL A 123 -5.89 -17.00 16.66
CA VAL A 123 -4.76 -16.47 15.88
C VAL A 123 -4.29 -17.51 14.87
N ARG A 124 -4.18 -18.78 15.27
CA ARG A 124 -3.75 -19.85 14.38
C ARG A 124 -4.73 -20.07 13.22
N ARG A 125 -6.03 -20.01 13.49
CA ARG A 125 -7.06 -20.11 12.46
C ARG A 125 -6.98 -18.96 11.49
N GLU A 126 -6.98 -17.72 12.01
CA GLU A 126 -6.91 -16.52 11.18
C GLU A 126 -5.61 -16.47 10.35
N THR A 127 -4.47 -16.84 10.93
CA THR A 127 -3.21 -16.92 10.21
C THR A 127 -3.30 -17.88 9.02
N ARG A 128 -3.90 -19.06 9.19
CA ARG A 128 -4.09 -20.02 8.10
C ARG A 128 -5.03 -19.49 7.02
N GLU A 129 -6.11 -18.80 7.41
CA GLU A 129 -7.05 -18.16 6.49
C GLU A 129 -6.34 -17.10 5.63
N VAL A 130 -5.57 -16.21 6.25
CA VAL A 130 -4.78 -15.20 5.53
C VAL A 130 -3.76 -15.87 4.59
N LEU A 131 -3.00 -16.87 5.05
CA LEU A 131 -2.04 -17.56 4.21
C LEU A 131 -2.70 -18.30 3.02
N ALA A 132 -3.90 -18.84 3.22
CA ALA A 132 -4.66 -19.48 2.15
C ALA A 132 -5.13 -18.45 1.10
N GLU A 133 -5.60 -17.29 1.54
CA GLU A 133 -6.05 -16.20 0.68
C GLU A 133 -4.92 -15.66 -0.21
N PHE A 134 -3.69 -15.63 0.32
CA PHE A 134 -2.49 -15.20 -0.41
C PHE A 134 -1.74 -16.35 -1.12
N GLY A 135 -2.27 -17.58 -1.12
CA GLY A 135 -1.66 -18.74 -1.79
C GLY A 135 -0.39 -19.25 -1.12
N LEU A 136 -0.17 -18.92 0.16
CA LEU A 136 1.04 -19.26 0.93
C LEU A 136 0.83 -20.40 1.93
N ALA A 137 -0.36 -20.99 1.99
CA ALA A 137 -0.71 -22.01 2.99
C ALA A 137 0.25 -23.21 3.02
N ALA A 138 0.68 -23.71 1.85
CA ALA A 138 1.60 -24.85 1.75
C ALA A 138 3.04 -24.52 2.21
N LYS A 139 3.35 -23.23 2.39
CA LYS A 139 4.68 -22.72 2.77
C LYS A 139 4.73 -22.18 4.19
N GLY A 140 3.66 -22.36 4.97
CA GLY A 140 3.55 -21.81 6.31
C GLY A 140 4.70 -22.13 7.24
N GLU A 141 5.25 -23.34 7.16
CA GLU A 141 6.35 -23.83 8.02
C GLU A 141 7.76 -23.44 7.50
N LEU A 142 7.87 -22.95 6.25
CA LEU A 142 9.17 -22.52 5.71
C LEU A 142 9.62 -21.23 6.40
N SER A 143 10.93 -21.03 6.52
CA SER A 143 11.50 -19.74 6.89
C SER A 143 11.15 -18.70 5.80
N ALA A 144 10.78 -17.48 6.19
CA ALA A 144 10.48 -16.42 5.24
C ALA A 144 11.68 -16.11 4.32
N GLY A 145 12.91 -16.33 4.80
CA GLY A 145 14.14 -16.19 4.01
C GLY A 145 14.30 -17.20 2.88
N GLU A 146 13.58 -18.35 2.94
CA GLU A 146 13.63 -19.40 1.91
C GLU A 146 12.62 -19.18 0.77
N LEU A 147 11.72 -18.21 0.90
CA LEU A 147 10.74 -17.90 -0.13
C LEU A 147 11.39 -17.27 -1.38
N ALA A 148 10.84 -17.59 -2.55
CA ALA A 148 11.15 -16.86 -3.78
C ALA A 148 10.71 -15.39 -3.67
N GLN A 149 11.31 -14.51 -4.50
CA GLN A 149 11.08 -13.06 -4.40
C GLN A 149 9.59 -12.67 -4.52
N GLY A 150 8.86 -13.27 -5.46
CA GLY A 150 7.42 -13.02 -5.63
C GLY A 150 6.60 -13.43 -4.41
N GLU A 151 6.97 -14.57 -3.77
CA GLU A 151 6.31 -15.06 -2.56
C GLU A 151 6.61 -14.19 -1.33
N ARG A 152 7.83 -13.64 -1.26
CA ARG A 152 8.18 -12.67 -0.22
C ARG A 152 7.33 -11.40 -0.35
N LYS A 153 7.08 -10.93 -1.58
CA LYS A 153 6.18 -9.80 -1.85
C LYS A 153 4.75 -10.11 -1.42
N LEU A 154 4.24 -11.30 -1.74
CA LEU A 154 2.91 -11.74 -1.30
C LEU A 154 2.83 -11.83 0.23
N LEU A 155 3.86 -12.35 0.88
CA LEU A 155 3.91 -12.42 2.35
C LEU A 155 3.91 -11.02 3.00
N ASP A 156 4.66 -10.06 2.46
CA ASP A 156 4.67 -8.68 2.95
C ASP A 156 3.27 -8.05 2.87
N VAL A 157 2.57 -8.26 1.76
CA VAL A 157 1.17 -7.82 1.62
C VAL A 157 0.25 -8.55 2.60
N ALA A 158 0.42 -9.87 2.77
CA ALA A 158 -0.38 -10.68 3.70
C ALA A 158 -0.19 -10.22 5.17
N VAL A 159 1.03 -9.86 5.57
CA VAL A 159 1.34 -9.30 6.90
C VAL A 159 0.63 -7.95 7.10
N ALA A 160 0.66 -7.06 6.11
CA ALA A 160 -0.06 -5.79 6.17
C ALA A 160 -1.59 -5.99 6.18
N TYR A 161 -2.11 -6.94 5.41
CA TYR A 161 -3.52 -7.30 5.36
C TYR A 161 -4.02 -7.93 6.67
N ALA A 162 -3.19 -8.72 7.36
CA ALA A 162 -3.51 -9.33 8.66
C ALA A 162 -3.79 -8.30 9.77
N LEU A 163 -3.38 -7.05 9.59
CA LEU A 163 -3.76 -5.93 10.45
C LEU A 163 -5.24 -5.54 10.30
N ARG A 164 -5.97 -6.14 9.35
CA ARG A 164 -7.37 -5.84 8.98
C ARG A 164 -7.58 -4.36 8.65
N PRO A 165 -6.81 -3.78 7.73
CA PRO A 165 -6.95 -2.37 7.39
C PRO A 165 -8.22 -2.11 6.58
N ASN A 166 -8.80 -0.90 6.71
CA ASN A 166 -9.79 -0.38 5.77
C ASN A 166 -9.10 0.19 4.51
N LEU A 167 -7.86 0.68 4.68
CA LEU A 167 -7.02 1.24 3.61
C LEU A 167 -5.62 0.65 3.65
N LEU A 168 -5.21 0.02 2.55
CA LEU A 168 -3.90 -0.60 2.38
C LEU A 168 -3.09 0.14 1.31
N PHE A 169 -1.93 0.66 1.68
CA PHE A 169 -0.94 1.18 0.75
C PHE A 169 0.05 0.08 0.36
N LEU A 170 0.24 -0.12 -0.93
CA LEU A 170 1.20 -1.07 -1.50
C LEU A 170 2.27 -0.29 -2.27
N ASP A 171 3.52 -0.39 -1.85
CA ASP A 171 4.64 0.35 -2.42
C ASP A 171 5.46 -0.57 -3.33
N GLU A 172 5.25 -0.45 -4.65
CA GLU A 172 5.89 -1.25 -5.70
C GLU A 172 5.82 -2.77 -5.45
N PRO A 173 4.61 -3.33 -5.28
CA PRO A 173 4.45 -4.75 -4.97
C PRO A 173 4.99 -5.66 -6.06
N THR A 174 5.14 -5.17 -7.29
CA THR A 174 5.65 -5.96 -8.43
C THR A 174 7.10 -5.65 -8.81
N SER A 175 7.82 -4.89 -7.98
CA SER A 175 9.22 -4.57 -8.27
C SER A 175 10.14 -5.80 -8.13
N CYS A 176 11.12 -5.92 -9.05
CA CYS A 176 12.14 -6.96 -9.02
C CYS A 176 11.63 -8.41 -9.16
N VAL A 177 10.47 -8.61 -9.77
CA VAL A 177 9.90 -9.94 -10.07
C VAL A 177 9.62 -10.12 -11.56
N SER A 178 9.49 -11.37 -12.01
CA SER A 178 9.17 -11.70 -13.41
C SER A 178 7.74 -11.28 -13.78
N SER A 179 7.46 -11.16 -15.09
CA SER A 179 6.11 -10.79 -15.57
C SER A 179 5.02 -11.76 -15.11
N ALA A 180 5.33 -13.06 -15.00
CA ALA A 180 4.40 -14.07 -14.48
C ALA A 180 4.10 -13.87 -12.98
N GLU A 181 5.13 -13.58 -12.18
CA GLU A 181 4.98 -13.29 -10.76
C GLU A 181 4.22 -11.98 -10.52
N LYS A 182 4.46 -10.94 -11.36
CA LYS A 182 3.69 -9.67 -11.31
C LYS A 182 2.19 -9.94 -11.45
N ALA A 183 1.81 -10.74 -12.45
CA ALA A 183 0.41 -11.10 -12.66
C ALA A 183 -0.16 -11.84 -11.44
N GLN A 184 0.55 -12.83 -10.92
CA GLN A 184 0.11 -13.59 -9.74
C GLN A 184 -0.07 -12.70 -8.51
N ILE A 185 0.87 -11.81 -8.22
CA ILE A 185 0.79 -10.85 -7.09
C ILE A 185 -0.44 -9.98 -7.25
N MET A 186 -0.60 -9.37 -8.43
CA MET A 186 -1.67 -8.41 -8.67
C MET A 186 -3.05 -9.06 -8.76
N ASP A 187 -3.15 -10.27 -9.31
CA ASP A 187 -4.40 -11.05 -9.32
C ASP A 187 -4.83 -11.37 -7.87
N THR A 188 -3.89 -11.75 -6.99
CA THR A 188 -4.15 -12.01 -5.56
C THR A 188 -4.62 -10.72 -4.87
N VAL A 189 -3.86 -9.62 -4.98
CA VAL A 189 -4.21 -8.33 -4.38
C VAL A 189 -5.57 -7.83 -4.89
N SER A 190 -5.80 -7.90 -6.21
CA SER A 190 -7.07 -7.50 -6.82
C SER A 190 -8.25 -8.33 -6.31
N SER A 191 -8.06 -9.65 -6.12
CA SER A 191 -9.08 -10.53 -5.54
C SER A 191 -9.48 -10.09 -4.14
N VAL A 192 -8.50 -9.80 -3.29
CA VAL A 192 -8.71 -9.33 -1.90
C VAL A 192 -9.44 -8.00 -1.88
N VAL A 193 -9.07 -7.03 -2.74
CA VAL A 193 -9.76 -5.75 -2.83
C VAL A 193 -11.20 -5.93 -3.33
N ARG A 194 -11.39 -6.72 -4.40
CA ARG A 194 -12.72 -6.94 -5.01
C ARG A 194 -13.67 -7.75 -4.13
N SER A 195 -13.16 -8.50 -3.16
CA SER A 195 -14.01 -9.11 -2.12
C SER A 195 -14.67 -8.07 -1.20
N GLY A 196 -14.26 -6.80 -1.29
CA GLY A 196 -14.75 -5.70 -0.46
C GLY A 196 -14.11 -5.65 0.92
N ALA A 197 -13.10 -6.49 1.18
CA ALA A 197 -12.43 -6.57 2.47
C ALA A 197 -11.56 -5.34 2.76
N VAL A 198 -10.97 -4.73 1.71
CA VAL A 198 -10.01 -3.62 1.85
C VAL A 198 -10.08 -2.67 0.65
N THR A 199 -9.71 -1.41 0.87
CA THR A 199 -9.44 -0.42 -0.18
C THR A 199 -7.93 -0.38 -0.41
N ALA A 200 -7.46 -0.35 -1.67
CA ALA A 200 -6.03 -0.33 -1.95
C ALA A 200 -5.58 0.91 -2.72
N VAL A 201 -4.45 1.47 -2.30
CA VAL A 201 -3.67 2.45 -3.06
C VAL A 201 -2.33 1.82 -3.40
N VAL A 202 -2.07 1.61 -4.68
CA VAL A 202 -0.86 0.95 -5.19
C VAL A 202 0.04 1.98 -5.85
N ILE A 203 1.28 2.09 -5.40
CA ILE A 203 2.32 2.86 -6.07
C ILE A 203 3.00 1.90 -7.04
N GLU A 204 2.91 2.18 -8.34
CA GLU A 204 3.50 1.35 -9.38
C GLU A 204 4.09 2.19 -10.51
N HIS A 205 5.07 1.61 -11.20
CA HIS A 205 5.72 2.20 -12.35
C HIS A 205 5.43 1.41 -13.64
N ASP A 206 4.97 0.16 -13.52
CA ASP A 206 4.61 -0.68 -14.65
C ASP A 206 3.20 -0.32 -15.12
N MET A 207 3.13 0.42 -16.23
CA MET A 207 1.85 0.91 -16.74
C MET A 207 0.92 -0.20 -17.23
N ASP A 208 1.45 -1.34 -17.66
CA ASP A 208 0.61 -2.49 -18.05
C ASP A 208 -0.12 -3.04 -16.83
N VAL A 209 0.57 -3.13 -15.69
CA VAL A 209 -0.03 -3.49 -14.40
C VAL A 209 -1.07 -2.46 -13.98
N VAL A 210 -0.71 -1.18 -14.02
CA VAL A 210 -1.59 -0.07 -13.63
C VAL A 210 -2.89 -0.07 -14.44
N PHE A 211 -2.80 -0.13 -15.77
CA PHE A 211 -3.98 -0.10 -16.63
C PHE A 211 -4.87 -1.34 -16.52
N ARG A 212 -4.29 -2.49 -16.15
CA ARG A 212 -5.03 -3.75 -16.06
C ARG A 212 -5.84 -3.86 -14.77
N TYR A 213 -5.33 -3.34 -13.65
CA TYR A 213 -5.91 -3.63 -12.34
C TYR A 213 -6.63 -2.46 -11.68
N SER A 214 -6.33 -1.20 -12.07
CA SER A 214 -6.86 -0.01 -11.41
C SER A 214 -8.29 0.31 -11.83
N ASP A 215 -9.10 0.71 -10.86
CA ASP A 215 -10.39 1.36 -11.12
C ASP A 215 -10.18 2.86 -11.44
N ARG A 216 -9.16 3.46 -10.83
CA ARG A 216 -8.78 4.86 -10.99
C ARG A 216 -7.27 5.02 -10.88
N ILE A 217 -6.74 5.95 -11.66
CA ILE A 217 -5.31 6.28 -11.70
C ILE A 217 -5.16 7.75 -11.38
N VAL A 218 -4.28 8.07 -10.42
CA VAL A 218 -3.89 9.43 -10.08
C VAL A 218 -2.42 9.59 -10.44
N MET A 219 -2.11 10.54 -11.31
CA MET A 219 -0.75 10.85 -11.71
C MET A 219 -0.23 12.06 -10.96
N MET A 220 0.91 11.87 -10.29
CA MET A 220 1.62 12.91 -9.58
C MET A 220 2.84 13.38 -10.36
N HIS A 221 3.05 14.70 -10.45
CA HIS A 221 4.19 15.33 -11.10
C HIS A 221 4.59 16.58 -10.31
N GLU A 222 5.88 16.73 -9.99
CA GLU A 222 6.45 17.90 -9.28
C GLU A 222 5.65 18.33 -8.03
N GLY A 223 5.23 17.37 -7.22
CA GLY A 223 4.52 17.62 -5.96
C GLY A 223 3.03 17.94 -6.09
N ALA A 224 2.46 17.89 -7.29
CA ALA A 224 1.05 18.14 -7.56
C ALA A 224 0.41 17.01 -8.39
N PHE A 225 -0.93 16.94 -8.42
CA PHE A 225 -1.62 16.03 -9.32
C PHE A 225 -1.74 16.62 -10.72
N LEU A 226 -1.28 15.87 -11.70
CA LEU A 226 -1.36 16.23 -13.11
C LEU A 226 -2.64 15.68 -13.77
N ALA A 227 -3.02 14.46 -13.41
CA ALA A 227 -4.20 13.80 -13.96
C ALA A 227 -4.82 12.87 -12.92
N ASP A 228 -6.13 12.68 -13.02
CA ASP A 228 -6.93 11.88 -12.12
C ASP A 228 -8.17 11.36 -12.88
N GLY A 229 -8.33 10.04 -12.96
CA GLY A 229 -9.46 9.46 -13.69
C GLY A 229 -9.35 7.95 -13.94
N PRO A 230 -10.33 7.39 -14.63
CA PRO A 230 -10.31 5.98 -15.01
C PRO A 230 -9.19 5.70 -16.02
N PRO A 231 -8.73 4.43 -16.14
CA PRO A 231 -7.61 4.03 -16.99
C PRO A 231 -7.69 4.57 -18.43
N ASP A 232 -8.85 4.52 -19.06
CA ASP A 232 -9.02 4.97 -20.44
C ASP A 232 -8.83 6.49 -20.59
N ALA A 233 -9.29 7.28 -19.63
CA ALA A 233 -9.09 8.73 -19.64
C ALA A 233 -7.61 9.09 -19.44
N ILE A 234 -6.91 8.37 -18.57
CA ILE A 234 -5.47 8.56 -18.34
C ILE A 234 -4.66 8.17 -19.58
N ARG A 235 -5.02 7.07 -20.24
CA ARG A 235 -4.36 6.62 -21.48
C ARG A 235 -4.50 7.61 -22.62
N ALA A 236 -5.64 8.30 -22.71
CA ALA A 236 -5.93 9.29 -23.75
C ALA A 236 -5.34 10.68 -23.45
N ASN A 237 -4.75 10.89 -22.25
CA ASN A 237 -4.24 12.20 -21.85
C ASN A 237 -2.83 12.42 -22.41
N GLU A 238 -2.69 13.39 -23.33
CA GLU A 238 -1.41 13.72 -23.98
C GLU A 238 -0.33 14.20 -23.03
N ALA A 239 -0.68 14.95 -21.97
CA ALA A 239 0.27 15.42 -20.96
C ALA A 239 0.83 14.24 -20.15
N VAL A 240 -0.01 13.25 -19.82
CA VAL A 240 0.40 12.00 -19.17
C VAL A 240 1.33 11.21 -20.09
N ALA A 241 0.95 11.04 -21.36
CA ALA A 241 1.74 10.30 -22.34
C ALA A 241 3.14 10.91 -22.52
N SER A 242 3.24 12.23 -22.63
CA SER A 242 4.54 12.92 -22.81
C SER A 242 5.46 12.71 -21.60
N ILE A 243 4.95 12.75 -20.38
CA ILE A 243 5.76 12.54 -19.16
C ILE A 243 6.18 11.07 -19.02
N LEU A 244 5.26 10.13 -19.29
CA LEU A 244 5.56 8.69 -19.21
C LEU A 244 6.60 8.26 -20.27
N LEU A 245 6.57 8.85 -21.45
CA LEU A 245 7.52 8.61 -22.53
C LEU A 245 8.82 9.40 -22.41
N GLY A 246 8.94 10.29 -21.39
CA GLY A 246 10.10 11.16 -21.21
C GLY A 246 10.24 12.22 -22.31
N ILE A 247 9.19 12.52 -23.05
CA ILE A 247 9.17 13.55 -24.09
C ILE A 247 8.89 14.88 -23.39
N SER A 248 9.92 15.70 -23.21
CA SER A 248 9.74 17.06 -22.69
C SER A 248 8.80 17.82 -23.62
N SER A 249 7.67 18.33 -23.11
CA SER A 249 6.87 19.28 -23.88
C SER A 249 7.75 20.46 -24.29
N PRO A 250 7.72 20.90 -25.55
CA PRO A 250 8.35 22.15 -25.92
C PRO A 250 7.71 23.30 -25.11
N ALA A 251 8.58 24.12 -24.53
CA ALA A 251 8.21 25.31 -23.74
C ALA A 251 7.40 26.32 -24.56
#